data_ca2721471fd9534710e16ddee1cdd68c
#
_entry.id   ca2721471fd9534710e16ddee1cdd68c
#
_cell.length_a   1.000
_cell.length_b   1.000
_cell.length_c   1.000
_cell.angle_alpha   90.00
_cell.angle_beta   90.00
_cell.angle_gamma   90.00
#
_symmetry.space_group_name_H-M   'P 1'
#
loop_
_entity.id
_entity.type
_entity.pdbx_description
1 polymer ?
#
loop_
_entity_poly.entity_id
_entity_poly.type
_entity_poly.pdbx_seq_one_letter_code
_entity_poly.pdbx_strand_id
1 'polypeptide(L)'
;MSIITHGNLLKYNPAILLRSRIIIMPKRTDIKSIMIIGAGPIVIGQACEFDYSGAQACKALREEGYRVILVNSNPATIMTDPELADATYIEPITAEVVAKIIEKEQPDALLPTMGGQTGLNTALELEAIGVLDRFNVEMIGAKRHAIEMAEDRKLFREAMERIGLENPKANIVTAPINSEGTANVNEGVQIA
;
A
#
# COMPACT_ATOMS: atom_id res chain seq x y z
N MET A 1 28.43 17.43 47.05
CA MET A 1 28.17 16.96 45.68
C MET A 1 26.76 16.42 45.65
N SER A 2 25.83 17.26 45.23
CA SER A 2 24.39 17.02 45.39
C SER A 2 23.83 16.55 44.04
N ILE A 3 23.25 15.36 44.03
CA ILE A 3 22.56 14.79 42.88
C ILE A 3 21.09 15.22 42.97
N ILE A 4 20.68 16.05 42.01
CA ILE A 4 19.30 16.49 41.84
C ILE A 4 18.51 15.40 41.17
N THR A 5 17.66 14.72 41.90
CA THR A 5 16.60 13.86 41.39
C THR A 5 15.32 14.68 41.29
N HIS A 6 14.98 15.16 40.12
CA HIS A 6 13.62 15.61 39.84
C HIS A 6 12.95 14.63 38.88
N GLY A 7 12.34 13.62 39.48
CA GLY A 7 11.40 12.76 38.82
C GLY A 7 10.03 13.41 38.77
N ASN A 8 9.67 14.01 37.63
CA ASN A 8 8.28 14.32 37.33
C ASN A 8 7.58 13.04 36.90
N LEU A 9 7.11 12.29 37.89
CA LEU A 9 6.09 11.27 37.66
C LEU A 9 4.80 12.00 37.27
N LEU A 10 4.53 12.06 35.98
CA LEU A 10 3.19 12.35 35.46
C LEU A 10 2.24 11.37 36.16
N LYS A 11 1.42 11.89 37.06
CA LYS A 11 0.34 11.15 37.72
C LYS A 11 -0.67 10.79 36.65
N TYR A 12 -0.51 9.60 36.07
CA TYR A 12 -1.54 9.01 35.24
C TYR A 12 -2.81 8.88 36.07
N ASN A 13 -3.83 9.63 35.72
CA ASN A 13 -5.13 9.52 36.35
C ASN A 13 -5.72 8.14 35.97
N PRO A 14 -5.92 7.23 36.94
CA PRO A 14 -6.44 5.88 36.64
C PRO A 14 -7.85 5.91 36.02
N ALA A 15 -8.58 7.02 36.15
CA ALA A 15 -9.87 7.22 35.51
C ALA A 15 -9.76 7.41 33.98
N ILE A 16 -8.57 7.79 33.47
CA ILE A 16 -8.32 7.90 32.03
C ILE A 16 -8.02 6.49 31.45
N LEU A 17 -7.35 5.64 32.20
CA LEU A 17 -7.10 4.24 31.81
C LEU A 17 -8.37 3.38 31.76
N LEU A 18 -9.37 3.70 32.58
CA LEU A 18 -10.66 2.98 32.58
C LEU A 18 -11.62 3.42 31.45
N ARG A 19 -11.33 4.53 30.76
CA ARG A 19 -12.12 4.99 29.61
C ARG A 19 -11.50 4.69 28.25
N SER A 20 -10.26 4.25 28.18
CA SER A 20 -9.77 3.57 26.99
C SER A 20 -10.44 2.18 26.96
N ARG A 21 -11.69 2.12 26.48
CA ARG A 21 -12.11 0.90 25.81
C ARG A 21 -11.02 0.64 24.79
N ILE A 22 -10.22 -0.38 25.06
CA ILE A 22 -9.41 -0.98 24.01
C ILE A 22 -10.46 -1.35 22.96
N ILE A 23 -10.56 -0.52 21.93
CA ILE A 23 -11.33 -0.86 20.74
C ILE A 23 -10.44 -1.93 20.11
N ILE A 24 -10.61 -3.16 20.57
CA ILE A 24 -10.11 -4.34 19.88
C ILE A 24 -10.91 -4.31 18.60
N MET A 25 -10.28 -3.90 17.52
CA MET A 25 -10.90 -4.01 16.21
C MET A 25 -11.11 -5.50 15.98
N PRO A 26 -12.36 -5.97 15.93
CA PRO A 26 -12.60 -7.39 15.77
C PRO A 26 -12.06 -7.82 14.41
N LYS A 27 -11.46 -9.03 14.36
CA LYS A 27 -11.10 -9.70 13.12
C LYS A 27 -12.30 -9.68 12.18
N ARG A 28 -12.08 -9.36 10.91
CA ARG A 28 -13.11 -9.49 9.88
C ARG A 28 -13.39 -10.97 9.63
N THR A 29 -14.63 -11.36 9.87
CA THR A 29 -15.10 -12.75 9.71
C THR A 29 -15.71 -13.02 8.35
N ASP A 30 -15.98 -11.98 7.60
CA ASP A 30 -16.50 -11.99 6.23
C ASP A 30 -15.42 -12.28 5.17
N ILE A 31 -14.15 -12.06 5.50
CA ILE A 31 -12.98 -12.37 4.67
C ILE A 31 -12.35 -13.67 5.19
N LYS A 32 -12.01 -14.59 4.30
CA LYS A 32 -11.33 -15.87 4.59
C LYS A 32 -9.99 -15.98 3.87
N SER A 33 -9.87 -15.36 2.71
CA SER A 33 -8.69 -15.43 1.86
C SER A 33 -8.27 -14.05 1.38
N ILE A 34 -6.95 -13.79 1.43
CA ILE A 34 -6.37 -12.50 1.08
C ILE A 34 -5.23 -12.73 0.08
N MET A 35 -5.30 -12.04 -1.05
CA MET A 35 -4.20 -11.98 -2.00
C MET A 35 -3.30 -10.79 -1.70
N ILE A 36 -1.99 -11.03 -1.68
CA ILE A 36 -0.96 -10.01 -1.53
C ILE A 36 -0.19 -9.91 -2.84
N ILE A 37 0.00 -8.70 -3.35
CA ILE A 37 0.87 -8.44 -4.49
C ILE A 37 2.21 -7.92 -3.94
N GLY A 38 3.31 -8.58 -4.32
CA GLY A 38 4.66 -8.18 -3.96
C GLY A 38 5.21 -7.06 -4.85
N ALA A 39 6.42 -6.61 -4.53
CA ALA A 39 7.08 -5.50 -5.23
C ALA A 39 7.83 -5.89 -6.50
N GLY A 40 7.95 -7.19 -6.77
CA GLY A 40 8.80 -7.68 -7.85
C GLY A 40 10.29 -7.69 -7.49
N PRO A 41 11.20 -7.56 -8.47
CA PRO A 41 12.63 -7.52 -8.23
C PRO A 41 13.01 -6.31 -7.37
N ILE A 42 13.91 -6.52 -6.40
CA ILE A 42 14.47 -5.44 -5.60
C ILE A 42 15.43 -4.65 -6.48
N VAL A 43 15.14 -3.37 -6.66
CA VAL A 43 16.04 -2.43 -7.35
C VAL A 43 16.94 -1.78 -6.30
N ILE A 44 18.24 -1.72 -6.57
CA ILE A 44 19.23 -1.08 -5.67
C ILE A 44 18.79 0.37 -5.41
N GLY A 45 18.68 0.74 -4.13
CA GLY A 45 18.20 2.05 -3.69
C GLY A 45 16.68 2.20 -3.60
N GLN A 46 15.92 1.16 -3.95
CA GLN A 46 14.50 1.06 -3.69
C GLN A 46 14.25 -0.11 -2.73
N ALA A 47 13.82 0.22 -1.58
CA ALA A 47 12.93 -0.49 -0.68
C ALA A 47 13.05 -2.02 -0.62
N CYS A 48 14.20 -2.54 -0.17
CA CYS A 48 14.25 -3.92 0.31
C CYS A 48 13.27 -4.15 1.50
N GLU A 49 12.81 -3.08 2.15
CA GLU A 49 11.76 -3.10 3.16
C GLU A 49 10.43 -3.65 2.65
N PHE A 50 10.09 -3.56 1.36
CA PHE A 50 8.87 -4.13 0.81
C PHE A 50 8.87 -5.67 0.86
N ASP A 51 10.02 -6.30 0.66
CA ASP A 51 10.15 -7.74 0.78
C ASP A 51 9.89 -8.19 2.23
N TYR A 52 10.51 -7.49 3.18
CA TYR A 52 10.29 -7.74 4.60
C TYR A 52 8.84 -7.45 5.02
N SER A 53 8.29 -6.32 4.59
CA SER A 53 6.91 -5.94 4.91
C SER A 53 5.91 -6.94 4.37
N GLY A 54 6.10 -7.42 3.15
CA GLY A 54 5.28 -8.46 2.55
C GLY A 54 5.37 -9.79 3.29
N ALA A 55 6.57 -10.21 3.67
CA ALA A 55 6.77 -11.41 4.47
C ALA A 55 6.09 -11.30 5.85
N GLN A 56 6.20 -10.15 6.52
CA GLN A 56 5.51 -9.91 7.79
C GLN A 56 3.99 -9.86 7.63
N ALA A 57 3.48 -9.29 6.55
CA ALA A 57 2.05 -9.30 6.24
C ALA A 57 1.52 -10.73 6.04
N CYS A 58 2.21 -11.57 5.28
CA CYS A 58 1.86 -12.98 5.12
C CYS A 58 1.79 -13.69 6.46
N LYS A 59 2.82 -13.51 7.29
CA LYS A 59 2.88 -14.12 8.62
C LYS A 59 1.73 -13.66 9.52
N ALA A 60 1.52 -12.35 9.64
CA ALA A 60 0.48 -11.80 10.49
C ALA A 60 -0.93 -12.25 10.06
N LEU A 61 -1.22 -12.26 8.75
CA LEU A 61 -2.51 -12.69 8.23
C LEU A 61 -2.74 -14.18 8.45
N ARG A 62 -1.72 -15.02 8.32
CA ARG A 62 -1.83 -16.46 8.63
C ARG A 62 -2.02 -16.72 10.14
N GLU A 63 -1.32 -15.97 10.99
CA GLU A 63 -1.53 -16.02 12.44
C GLU A 63 -2.97 -15.66 12.83
N GLU A 64 -3.57 -14.71 12.12
CA GLU A 64 -4.98 -14.37 12.24
C GLU A 64 -5.93 -15.41 11.62
N GLY A 65 -5.40 -16.42 10.94
CA GLY A 65 -6.14 -17.52 10.35
C GLY A 65 -6.80 -17.22 9.01
N TYR A 66 -6.26 -16.26 8.25
CA TYR A 66 -6.62 -16.07 6.85
C TYR A 66 -5.81 -16.99 5.94
N ARG A 67 -6.41 -17.43 4.85
CA ARG A 67 -5.67 -18.06 3.74
C ARG A 67 -4.96 -16.98 2.95
N VAL A 68 -3.64 -17.08 2.83
CA VAL A 68 -2.81 -16.08 2.15
C VAL A 68 -2.36 -16.60 0.79
N ILE A 69 -2.62 -15.80 -0.24
CA ILE A 69 -2.18 -16.02 -1.62
C ILE A 69 -1.19 -14.92 -1.95
N LEU A 70 0.03 -15.28 -2.32
CA LEU A 70 1.08 -14.34 -2.65
C LEU A 70 1.40 -14.38 -4.14
N VAL A 71 1.51 -13.21 -4.76
CA VAL A 71 2.01 -13.04 -6.12
C VAL A 71 3.25 -12.16 -6.08
N ASN A 72 4.39 -12.66 -6.53
CA ASN A 72 5.62 -11.89 -6.65
C ASN A 72 6.47 -12.41 -7.82
N SER A 73 7.07 -11.54 -8.60
CA SER A 73 7.88 -11.94 -9.75
C SER A 73 9.34 -12.29 -9.42
N ASN A 74 9.79 -12.03 -8.20
CA ASN A 74 11.14 -12.35 -7.78
C ASN A 74 11.18 -13.71 -7.04
N PRO A 75 11.85 -14.73 -7.58
CA PRO A 75 11.95 -16.04 -6.93
C PRO A 75 12.98 -16.07 -5.78
N ALA A 76 13.83 -15.06 -5.66
CA ALA A 76 14.97 -15.05 -4.74
C ALA A 76 14.78 -14.08 -3.57
N THR A 77 13.56 -13.99 -3.04
CA THR A 77 13.25 -13.15 -1.88
C THR A 77 12.72 -14.00 -0.72
N ILE A 78 12.81 -13.47 0.51
CA ILE A 78 12.21 -14.12 1.68
C ILE A 78 10.69 -14.22 1.53
N MET A 79 10.07 -13.25 0.85
CA MET A 79 8.62 -13.19 0.66
C MET A 79 8.08 -14.39 -0.13
N THR A 80 8.87 -14.94 -1.07
CA THR A 80 8.48 -16.09 -1.89
C THR A 80 8.86 -17.44 -1.28
N ASP A 81 9.31 -17.46 -0.01
CA ASP A 81 9.49 -18.71 0.74
C ASP A 81 8.15 -19.47 0.78
N PRO A 82 8.14 -20.76 0.37
CA PRO A 82 6.92 -21.56 0.35
C PRO A 82 6.20 -21.69 1.69
N GLU A 83 6.91 -21.47 2.80
CA GLU A 83 6.32 -21.56 4.13
C GLU A 83 5.55 -20.31 4.55
N LEU A 84 5.72 -19.18 3.85
CA LEU A 84 5.11 -17.89 4.22
C LEU A 84 3.66 -17.71 3.78
N ALA A 85 3.27 -18.28 2.66
CA ALA A 85 1.90 -18.19 2.14
C ALA A 85 1.31 -19.58 1.88
N ASP A 86 -0.02 -19.67 1.84
CA ASP A 86 -0.71 -20.93 1.53
C ASP A 86 -0.66 -21.26 0.03
N ALA A 87 -0.52 -20.21 -0.80
CA ALA A 87 -0.25 -20.34 -2.23
C ALA A 87 0.69 -19.23 -2.67
N THR A 88 1.81 -19.60 -3.30
CA THR A 88 2.81 -18.64 -3.81
C THR A 88 2.90 -18.75 -5.32
N TYR A 89 2.72 -17.63 -6.01
CA TYR A 89 2.84 -17.50 -7.45
C TYR A 89 4.07 -16.66 -7.78
N ILE A 90 5.05 -17.28 -8.43
CA ILE A 90 6.25 -16.61 -8.94
C ILE A 90 5.99 -16.30 -10.41
N GLU A 91 5.27 -15.22 -10.65
CA GLU A 91 4.77 -14.84 -11.96
C GLU A 91 4.94 -13.32 -12.18
N PRO A 92 4.94 -12.86 -13.44
CA PRO A 92 4.97 -11.41 -13.72
C PRO A 92 3.82 -10.68 -13.05
N ILE A 93 4.13 -9.55 -12.40
CA ILE A 93 3.13 -8.71 -11.75
C ILE A 93 2.52 -7.78 -12.81
N THR A 94 1.60 -8.33 -13.59
CA THR A 94 0.79 -7.61 -14.57
C THR A 94 -0.68 -7.87 -14.30
N ALA A 95 -1.55 -6.92 -14.65
CA ALA A 95 -2.98 -7.07 -14.45
C ALA A 95 -3.54 -8.35 -15.12
N GLU A 96 -3.04 -8.70 -16.29
CA GLU A 96 -3.47 -9.91 -17.01
C GLU A 96 -3.12 -11.21 -16.27
N VAL A 97 -1.91 -11.30 -15.72
CA VAL A 97 -1.46 -12.50 -15.01
C VAL A 97 -2.16 -12.60 -13.66
N VAL A 98 -2.21 -11.48 -12.93
CA VAL A 98 -2.89 -11.43 -11.62
C VAL A 98 -4.39 -11.70 -11.75
N ALA A 99 -5.05 -11.24 -12.83
CA ALA A 99 -6.45 -11.57 -13.11
C ALA A 99 -6.68 -13.08 -13.25
N LYS A 100 -5.79 -13.80 -13.93
CA LYS A 100 -5.87 -15.27 -14.05
C LYS A 100 -5.68 -15.96 -12.70
N ILE A 101 -4.81 -15.43 -11.86
CA ILE A 101 -4.62 -15.96 -10.49
C ILE A 101 -5.86 -15.68 -9.64
N ILE A 102 -6.45 -14.49 -9.75
CA ILE A 102 -7.72 -14.16 -9.07
C ILE A 102 -8.84 -15.10 -9.53
N GLU A 103 -8.96 -15.34 -10.84
CA GLU A 103 -9.95 -16.29 -11.37
C GLU A 103 -9.79 -17.70 -10.82
N LYS A 104 -8.55 -18.16 -10.66
CA LYS A 104 -8.22 -19.49 -10.13
C LYS A 104 -8.43 -19.59 -8.62
N GLU A 105 -7.94 -18.61 -7.87
CA GLU A 105 -7.86 -18.67 -6.40
C GLU A 105 -9.09 -18.09 -5.70
N GLN A 106 -9.86 -17.23 -6.37
CA GLN A 106 -11.07 -16.58 -5.86
C GLN A 106 -10.85 -15.95 -4.47
N PRO A 107 -9.86 -15.05 -4.29
CA PRO A 107 -9.63 -14.42 -3.00
C PRO A 107 -10.79 -13.49 -2.63
N ASP A 108 -11.12 -13.40 -1.34
CA ASP A 108 -12.14 -12.45 -0.87
C ASP A 108 -11.62 -11.01 -0.89
N ALA A 109 -10.30 -10.83 -0.70
CA ALA A 109 -9.69 -9.51 -0.66
C ALA A 109 -8.31 -9.45 -1.33
N LEU A 110 -7.97 -8.26 -1.80
CA LEU A 110 -6.67 -7.90 -2.37
C LEU A 110 -5.98 -6.86 -1.49
N LEU A 111 -4.74 -7.14 -1.05
CA LEU A 111 -3.88 -6.23 -0.31
C LEU A 111 -2.72 -5.76 -1.19
N PRO A 112 -2.81 -4.59 -1.85
CA PRO A 112 -1.80 -4.11 -2.78
C PRO A 112 -0.66 -3.33 -2.11
N THR A 113 -0.87 -2.84 -0.89
CA THR A 113 0.01 -1.86 -0.23
C THR A 113 1.38 -2.43 0.16
N MET A 114 1.55 -3.75 0.14
CA MET A 114 2.82 -4.41 0.45
C MET A 114 3.77 -4.51 -0.75
N GLY A 115 3.30 -4.20 -1.95
CA GLY A 115 4.05 -4.31 -3.19
C GLY A 115 4.62 -2.99 -3.73
N GLY A 116 4.61 -1.92 -2.94
CA GLY A 116 5.02 -0.59 -3.38
C GLY A 116 4.23 -0.13 -4.61
N GLN A 117 4.86 0.71 -5.43
CA GLN A 117 4.22 1.27 -6.63
C GLN A 117 3.75 0.19 -7.60
N THR A 118 4.51 -0.90 -7.76
CA THR A 118 4.13 -2.01 -8.63
C THR A 118 2.82 -2.65 -8.19
N GLY A 119 2.68 -2.93 -6.90
CA GLY A 119 1.45 -3.51 -6.34
C GLY A 119 0.26 -2.58 -6.46
N LEU A 120 0.45 -1.28 -6.16
CA LEU A 120 -0.60 -0.27 -6.25
C LEU A 120 -1.09 -0.07 -7.69
N ASN A 121 -0.18 0.10 -8.65
CA ASN A 121 -0.52 0.27 -10.06
C ASN A 121 -1.28 -0.95 -10.61
N THR A 122 -0.80 -2.16 -10.31
CA THR A 122 -1.47 -3.39 -10.73
C THR A 122 -2.88 -3.49 -10.16
N ALA A 123 -3.08 -3.12 -8.90
CA ALA A 123 -4.40 -3.14 -8.27
C ALA A 123 -5.37 -2.13 -8.90
N LEU A 124 -4.90 -0.91 -9.19
CA LEU A 124 -5.70 0.10 -9.89
C LEU A 124 -6.08 -0.34 -11.31
N GLU A 125 -5.17 -1.01 -12.00
CA GLU A 125 -5.41 -1.55 -13.34
C GLU A 125 -6.42 -2.70 -13.30
N LEU A 126 -6.33 -3.63 -12.32
CA LEU A 126 -7.30 -4.70 -12.10
C LEU A 126 -8.71 -4.17 -11.83
N GLU A 127 -8.81 -3.10 -11.03
CA GLU A 127 -10.09 -2.44 -10.78
C GLU A 127 -10.61 -1.75 -12.04
N ALA A 128 -9.77 -1.04 -12.78
CA ALA A 128 -10.15 -0.34 -14.01
C ALA A 128 -10.68 -1.28 -15.10
N ILE A 129 -10.13 -2.50 -15.21
CA ILE A 129 -10.62 -3.52 -16.15
C ILE A 129 -11.78 -4.36 -15.58
N GLY A 130 -12.28 -4.03 -14.38
CA GLY A 130 -13.44 -4.65 -13.76
C GLY A 130 -13.22 -6.07 -13.21
N VAL A 131 -11.97 -6.52 -13.04
CA VAL A 131 -11.65 -7.86 -12.53
C VAL A 131 -12.07 -8.01 -11.07
N LEU A 132 -11.82 -6.98 -10.25
CA LEU A 132 -12.16 -7.03 -8.82
C LEU A 132 -13.67 -7.15 -8.61
N ASP A 133 -14.46 -6.39 -9.35
CA ASP A 133 -15.92 -6.46 -9.30
C ASP A 133 -16.45 -7.81 -9.82
N ARG A 134 -15.88 -8.30 -10.93
CA ARG A 134 -16.28 -9.57 -11.55
C ARG A 134 -16.14 -10.76 -10.61
N PHE A 135 -15.10 -10.78 -9.79
CA PHE A 135 -14.80 -11.88 -8.87
C PHE A 135 -15.16 -11.54 -7.41
N ASN A 136 -15.79 -10.37 -7.18
CA ASN A 136 -16.16 -9.88 -5.85
C ASN A 136 -14.99 -9.80 -4.87
N VAL A 137 -13.85 -9.28 -5.33
CA VAL A 137 -12.62 -9.11 -4.55
C VAL A 137 -12.57 -7.71 -3.95
N GLU A 138 -12.57 -7.60 -2.63
CA GLU A 138 -12.47 -6.30 -1.95
C GLU A 138 -11.02 -5.82 -1.91
N MET A 139 -10.75 -4.59 -2.35
CA MET A 139 -9.46 -3.94 -2.13
C MET A 139 -9.37 -3.46 -0.68
N ILE A 140 -8.42 -4.01 0.10
CA ILE A 140 -8.17 -3.68 1.51
C ILE A 140 -6.84 -2.95 1.69
N GLY A 141 -6.66 -2.32 2.86
CA GLY A 141 -5.47 -1.51 3.17
C GLY A 141 -5.59 -0.09 2.61
N ALA A 142 -5.72 0.05 1.29
CA ALA A 142 -6.02 1.32 0.64
C ALA A 142 -7.01 1.12 -0.51
N LYS A 143 -8.01 1.97 -0.60
CA LYS A 143 -8.98 1.98 -1.71
C LYS A 143 -8.47 2.88 -2.84
N ARG A 144 -8.97 2.70 -4.06
CA ARG A 144 -8.62 3.47 -5.24
C ARG A 144 -8.48 4.97 -4.98
N HIS A 145 -9.51 5.60 -4.43
CA HIS A 145 -9.49 7.04 -4.17
C HIS A 145 -8.34 7.48 -3.25
N ALA A 146 -8.00 6.67 -2.24
CA ALA A 146 -6.89 6.97 -1.33
C ALA A 146 -5.54 6.83 -2.05
N ILE A 147 -5.40 5.83 -2.91
CA ILE A 147 -4.19 5.61 -3.71
C ILE A 147 -4.01 6.78 -4.69
N GLU A 148 -5.04 7.11 -5.47
CA GLU A 148 -5.01 8.22 -6.43
C GLU A 148 -4.69 9.55 -5.74
N MET A 149 -5.29 9.82 -4.57
CA MET A 149 -5.02 11.03 -3.80
C MET A 149 -3.59 11.09 -3.28
N ALA A 150 -2.99 9.96 -2.92
CA ALA A 150 -1.61 9.90 -2.44
C ALA A 150 -0.58 10.02 -3.58
N GLU A 151 -0.89 9.49 -4.76
CA GLU A 151 0.02 9.41 -5.90
C GLU A 151 0.00 10.64 -6.79
N ASP A 152 -1.19 11.26 -6.97
CA ASP A 152 -1.33 12.45 -7.79
C ASP A 152 -0.98 13.71 -6.99
N ARG A 153 0.04 14.43 -7.47
CA ARG A 153 0.56 15.64 -6.81
C ARG A 153 -0.49 16.74 -6.66
N LYS A 154 -1.41 16.86 -7.62
CA LYS A 154 -2.47 17.86 -7.59
C LYS A 154 -3.53 17.48 -6.57
N LEU A 155 -4.00 16.24 -6.62
CA LEU A 155 -5.01 15.72 -5.67
C LEU A 155 -4.47 15.73 -4.24
N PHE A 156 -3.21 15.35 -4.04
CA PHE A 156 -2.56 15.42 -2.73
C PHE A 156 -2.51 16.84 -2.19
N ARG A 157 -2.07 17.80 -3.01
CA ARG A 157 -2.03 19.22 -2.62
C ARG A 157 -3.41 19.75 -2.24
N GLU A 158 -4.42 19.51 -3.07
CA GLU A 158 -5.79 19.91 -2.80
C GLU A 158 -6.33 19.29 -1.50
N ALA A 159 -5.95 18.04 -1.21
CA ALA A 159 -6.30 17.38 0.04
C ALA A 159 -5.63 18.05 1.25
N MET A 160 -4.35 18.40 1.17
CA MET A 160 -3.63 19.09 2.23
C MET A 160 -4.18 20.49 2.48
N GLU A 161 -4.46 21.25 1.42
CA GLU A 161 -5.08 22.59 1.52
C GLU A 161 -6.45 22.53 2.19
N ARG A 162 -7.26 21.51 1.87
CA ARG A 162 -8.58 21.30 2.46
C ARG A 162 -8.55 21.09 3.98
N ILE A 163 -7.50 20.43 4.48
CA ILE A 163 -7.32 20.21 5.92
C ILE A 163 -6.50 21.31 6.61
N GLY A 164 -6.16 22.40 5.88
CA GLY A 164 -5.47 23.56 6.43
C GLY A 164 -3.96 23.39 6.61
N LEU A 165 -3.35 22.43 5.94
CA LEU A 165 -1.90 22.28 5.94
C LEU A 165 -1.27 23.10 4.82
N GLU A 166 -0.16 23.77 5.15
CA GLU A 166 0.61 24.54 4.20
C GLU A 166 1.41 23.63 3.27
N ASN A 167 1.37 23.95 2.00
CA ASN A 167 2.18 23.31 0.97
C ASN A 167 3.24 24.29 0.42
N PRO A 168 4.38 23.80 -0.06
CA PRO A 168 5.29 24.62 -0.85
C PRO A 168 4.57 25.26 -2.03
N LYS A 169 4.89 26.52 -2.33
CA LYS A 169 4.36 27.16 -3.54
C LYS A 169 4.83 26.38 -4.77
N ALA A 170 3.90 25.83 -5.51
CA ALA A 170 4.17 25.07 -6.71
C ALA A 170 3.01 25.23 -7.71
N ASN A 171 3.33 25.28 -8.98
CA ASN A 171 2.36 25.22 -10.07
C ASN A 171 2.64 23.97 -10.92
N ILE A 172 1.58 23.37 -11.44
CA ILE A 172 1.69 22.24 -12.36
C ILE A 172 1.73 22.84 -13.78
N VAL A 173 2.83 22.60 -14.46
CA VAL A 173 2.99 22.95 -15.86
C VAL A 173 2.72 21.70 -16.69
N THR A 174 1.65 21.72 -17.45
CA THR A 174 1.32 20.71 -18.46
C THR A 174 1.78 21.23 -19.82
N ALA A 175 3.04 20.98 -20.16
CA ALA A 175 3.53 21.30 -21.49
C ALA A 175 3.16 20.18 -22.46
N PRO A 176 2.61 20.50 -23.65
CA PRO A 176 2.41 19.50 -24.67
C PRO A 176 3.77 18.90 -25.07
N ILE A 177 3.83 17.57 -25.07
CA ILE A 177 5.00 16.83 -25.53
C ILE A 177 5.07 17.05 -27.05
N ASN A 178 6.17 17.62 -27.53
CA ASN A 178 6.41 17.78 -28.97
C ASN A 178 6.62 16.40 -29.64
N SER A 179 6.65 16.37 -30.97
CA SER A 179 6.86 15.13 -31.76
C SER A 179 8.18 14.42 -31.46
N GLU A 180 9.10 15.05 -30.73
CA GLU A 180 10.40 14.50 -30.32
C GLU A 180 10.38 13.99 -28.88
N GLY A 181 9.24 14.01 -28.19
CA GLY A 181 9.10 13.53 -26.82
C GLY A 181 9.66 14.45 -25.75
N THR A 182 10.02 15.69 -26.10
CA THR A 182 10.53 16.69 -25.15
C THR A 182 9.43 17.67 -24.73
N ALA A 183 9.32 17.93 -23.43
CA ALA A 183 8.40 18.94 -22.91
C ALA A 183 8.88 20.36 -23.23
N ASN A 184 7.96 21.26 -23.57
CA ASN A 184 8.29 22.66 -23.79
C ASN A 184 8.57 23.36 -22.44
N VAL A 185 9.84 23.51 -22.09
CA VAL A 185 10.30 24.03 -20.79
C VAL A 185 10.06 25.55 -20.64
N ASN A 186 9.77 26.28 -21.74
CA ASN A 186 9.60 27.73 -21.71
C ASN A 186 8.37 28.20 -20.91
N GLU A 187 7.35 27.36 -20.76
CA GLU A 187 6.17 27.66 -19.95
C GLU A 187 6.46 27.59 -18.44
N GLY A 188 7.39 26.73 -18.02
CA GLY A 188 7.83 26.59 -16.63
C GLY A 188 8.64 27.80 -16.13
N VAL A 189 9.37 28.48 -17.03
CA VAL A 189 10.22 29.64 -16.69
C VAL A 189 9.38 30.91 -16.45
N GLN A 190 8.17 31.00 -17.00
CA GLN A 190 7.28 32.15 -16.78
C GLN A 190 6.54 32.08 -15.43
N ILE A 191 6.57 30.98 -14.75
CA ILE A 191 5.84 30.73 -13.49
C ILE A 191 6.80 30.87 -12.27
N ALA A 192 8.10 30.82 -12.48
CA ALA A 192 9.12 31.00 -11.45
C ALA A 192 9.43 32.47 -11.22
#